data_8b7329e2dcb9a782368d793d447a157b
#
_entry.id   8b7329e2dcb9a782368d793d447a157b
#
_cell.length_a   1.000
_cell.length_b   1.000
_cell.length_c   1.000
_cell.angle_alpha   90.00
_cell.angle_beta   90.00
_cell.angle_gamma   90.00
#
_symmetry.space_group_name_H-M   'P 1'
#
loop_
_entity.id
_entity.type
_entity.pdbx_description
1 polymer ?
#
loop_
_entity_poly.entity_id
_entity_poly.type
_entity_poly.pdbx_seq_one_letter_code
_entity_poly.pdbx_strand_id
1 'polypeptide(L)' 'KIQYSQKIQDWATTYAAMDAADAAAIMQEMTGDTDIVSKILLCMKAKQRAAILAEMDPVYAGKLTKIMFP' A
#
# COMPACT_ATOMS: atom_id res chain seq x y z
N LYS A 1 8.03 15.85 8.88
CA LYS A 1 6.94 14.87 8.96
C LYS A 1 6.01 15.02 7.77
N ILE A 2 5.81 13.95 7.03
CA ILE A 2 4.98 13.97 5.83
C ILE A 2 3.52 13.86 6.21
N GLN A 3 2.71 14.76 5.65
CA GLN A 3 1.27 14.69 5.81
C GLN A 3 0.64 14.30 4.49
N TYR A 4 -0.18 13.27 4.53
CA TYR A 4 -0.89 12.82 3.35
C TYR A 4 -2.30 13.40 3.32
N SER A 5 -2.86 13.53 2.12
CA SER A 5 -4.20 14.07 1.97
C SER A 5 -5.21 13.21 2.72
N GLN A 6 -6.33 13.81 3.09
CA GLN A 6 -7.40 13.07 3.78
C GLN A 6 -7.89 11.91 2.92
N LYS A 7 -7.95 12.10 1.61
CA LYS A 7 -8.37 11.03 0.70
C LYS A 7 -7.44 9.82 0.78
N ILE A 8 -6.13 10.05 0.79
CA ILE A 8 -5.15 8.97 0.91
C ILE A 8 -5.32 8.25 2.25
N GLN A 9 -5.51 9.02 3.33
CA GLN A 9 -5.70 8.42 4.66
C GLN A 9 -6.98 7.59 4.72
N ASP A 10 -8.07 8.09 4.11
CA ASP A 10 -9.33 7.36 4.08
C ASP A 10 -9.21 6.04 3.33
N TRP A 11 -8.52 6.04 2.20
CA TRP A 11 -8.31 4.81 1.43
C TRP A 11 -7.36 3.85 2.13
N ALA A 12 -6.39 4.37 2.87
CA ALA A 12 -5.54 3.52 3.70
C ALA A 12 -6.36 2.77 4.74
N THR A 13 -7.30 3.46 5.39
CA THR A 13 -8.21 2.83 6.34
C THR A 13 -9.07 1.77 5.66
N THR A 14 -9.55 2.08 4.46
CA THR A 14 -10.38 1.15 3.69
C THR A 14 -9.61 -0.13 3.37
N TYR A 15 -8.41 -0.01 2.82
CA TYR A 15 -7.61 -1.19 2.47
C TYR A 15 -7.15 -1.96 3.72
N ALA A 16 -6.87 -1.25 4.80
CA ALA A 16 -6.46 -1.91 6.04
C ALA A 16 -7.59 -2.74 6.66
N ALA A 17 -8.84 -2.40 6.35
CA ALA A 17 -10.00 -3.15 6.83
C ALA A 17 -10.28 -4.40 5.99
N MET A 18 -9.67 -4.50 4.81
CA MET A 18 -9.84 -5.67 3.94
C MET A 18 -8.95 -6.82 4.40
N ASP A 19 -9.30 -8.03 3.95
CA ASP A 19 -8.38 -9.14 4.02
C ASP A 19 -7.12 -8.75 3.22
N ALA A 20 -5.95 -9.03 3.77
CA ALA A 20 -4.68 -8.59 3.16
C ALA A 20 -4.51 -9.11 1.74
N ALA A 21 -4.95 -10.34 1.47
CA ALA A 21 -4.85 -10.91 0.12
C ALA A 21 -5.71 -10.13 -0.87
N ASP A 22 -6.89 -9.71 -0.45
CA ASP A 22 -7.79 -8.96 -1.31
C ASP A 22 -7.24 -7.55 -1.60
N ALA A 23 -6.72 -6.89 -0.57
CA ALA A 23 -6.11 -5.58 -0.75
C ALA A 23 -4.91 -5.65 -1.68
N ALA A 24 -4.07 -6.67 -1.50
CA ALA A 24 -2.89 -6.87 -2.36
C ALA A 24 -3.31 -7.09 -3.82
N ALA A 25 -4.35 -7.89 -4.04
CA ALA A 25 -4.82 -8.16 -5.39
C ALA A 25 -5.28 -6.90 -6.11
N ILE A 26 -6.01 -6.05 -5.40
CA ILE A 26 -6.47 -4.78 -5.98
C ILE A 26 -5.28 -3.86 -6.27
N MET A 27 -4.37 -3.74 -5.33
CA MET A 27 -3.22 -2.85 -5.49
C MET A 27 -2.33 -3.29 -6.65
N GLN A 28 -2.22 -4.58 -6.91
CA GLN A 28 -1.43 -5.10 -8.02
C GLN A 28 -2.01 -4.72 -9.38
N GLU A 29 -3.30 -4.42 -9.44
CA GLU A 29 -3.92 -3.93 -10.68
C GLU A 29 -3.63 -2.46 -10.93
N MET A 30 -3.09 -1.76 -9.93
CA MET A 30 -2.80 -0.33 -10.03
C MET A 30 -1.36 -0.08 -10.46
N THR A 31 -0.94 -0.73 -11.54
CA THR A 31 0.46 -0.68 -11.98
C THR A 31 0.93 0.69 -12.44
N GLY A 32 0.00 1.51 -12.93
CA GLY A 32 0.33 2.88 -13.35
C GLY A 32 0.29 3.89 -12.20
N ASP A 33 -0.17 3.48 -11.01
CA ASP A 33 -0.38 4.35 -9.88
C ASP A 33 0.39 3.91 -8.65
N THR A 34 1.61 3.42 -8.85
CA THR A 34 2.46 2.93 -7.75
C THR A 34 2.73 4.01 -6.71
N ASP A 35 2.74 5.26 -7.13
CA ASP A 35 2.94 6.38 -6.23
C ASP A 35 1.78 6.48 -5.23
N ILE A 36 0.56 6.36 -5.72
CA ILE A 36 -0.63 6.40 -4.87
C ILE A 36 -0.66 5.20 -3.94
N VAL A 37 -0.39 4.01 -4.47
CA VAL A 37 -0.36 2.77 -3.68
C VAL A 37 0.66 2.90 -2.55
N SER A 38 1.85 3.43 -2.85
CA SER A 38 2.91 3.63 -1.87
C SER A 38 2.46 4.55 -0.74
N LYS A 39 1.80 5.65 -1.09
CA LYS A 39 1.31 6.60 -0.09
C LYS A 39 0.24 5.97 0.80
N ILE A 40 -0.65 5.18 0.21
CA ILE A 40 -1.69 4.47 0.95
C ILE A 40 -1.03 3.52 1.97
N LEU A 41 -0.05 2.74 1.52
CA LEU A 41 0.65 1.81 2.40
C LEU A 41 1.40 2.53 3.52
N LEU A 42 2.00 3.68 3.23
CA LEU A 42 2.71 4.46 4.23
C LEU A 42 1.80 5.02 5.32
N CYS A 43 0.51 5.17 5.03
CA CYS A 43 -0.46 5.62 6.02
C CYS A 43 -0.93 4.51 6.95
N MET A 44 -0.53 3.27 6.69
CA MET A 44 -0.93 2.12 7.51
C MET A 44 0.08 1.85 8.61
N LYS A 45 -0.38 1.14 9.64
CA LYS A 45 0.53 0.61 10.65
C LYS A 45 1.43 -0.44 10.01
N ALA A 46 2.64 -0.57 10.52
CA ALA A 46 3.63 -1.46 9.95
C ALA A 46 3.13 -2.90 9.81
N LYS A 47 2.37 -3.39 10.80
CA LYS A 47 1.85 -4.75 10.77
C LYS A 47 0.86 -4.95 9.62
N GLN A 48 -0.02 -3.99 9.40
CA GLN A 48 -1.00 -4.04 8.32
C GLN A 48 -0.30 -3.99 6.96
N ARG A 49 0.64 -3.07 6.81
CA ARG A 49 1.42 -2.91 5.59
C ARG A 49 2.20 -4.19 5.27
N ALA A 50 2.82 -4.78 6.29
CA ALA A 50 3.58 -6.01 6.11
C ALA A 50 2.69 -7.16 5.63
N ALA A 51 1.50 -7.29 6.19
CA ALA A 51 0.57 -8.35 5.79
C ALA A 51 0.17 -8.22 4.32
N ILE A 52 -0.08 -7.00 3.86
CA ILE A 52 -0.45 -6.76 2.45
C ILE A 52 0.74 -7.03 1.52
N LEU A 53 1.91 -6.52 1.87
CA LEU A 53 3.11 -6.73 1.04
C LEU A 53 3.45 -8.21 0.94
N ALA A 54 3.22 -8.99 1.99
CA ALA A 54 3.50 -10.42 1.99
C ALA A 54 2.62 -11.18 1.00
N GLU A 55 1.44 -10.65 0.67
CA GLU A 55 0.51 -11.27 -0.27
C GLU A 55 0.72 -10.82 -1.71
N MET A 56 1.62 -9.88 -1.94
CA MET A 56 1.90 -9.35 -3.28
C MET A 56 2.94 -10.19 -4.01
N ASP A 57 2.91 -10.08 -5.34
CA ASP A 57 4.01 -10.54 -6.17
C ASP A 57 5.30 -9.84 -5.71
N PRO A 58 6.40 -10.59 -5.48
CA PRO A 58 7.64 -9.99 -4.97
C PRO A 58 8.19 -8.85 -5.81
N VAL A 59 8.06 -8.93 -7.13
CA VAL A 59 8.56 -7.87 -8.02
C VAL A 59 7.81 -6.57 -7.77
N TYR A 60 6.48 -6.66 -7.68
CA TYR A 60 5.66 -5.49 -7.42
C TYR A 60 5.91 -4.93 -6.01
N ALA A 61 5.96 -5.81 -5.02
CA ALA A 61 6.26 -5.41 -3.65
C ALA A 61 7.62 -4.73 -3.55
N GLY A 62 8.60 -5.22 -4.29
CA GLY A 62 9.93 -4.62 -4.35
C GLY A 62 9.92 -3.22 -4.92
N LYS A 63 9.15 -3.01 -6.00
CA LYS A 63 9.01 -1.68 -6.58
C LYS A 63 8.41 -0.70 -5.60
N LEU A 64 7.36 -1.10 -4.91
CA LEU A 64 6.71 -0.26 -3.92
C LEU A 64 7.64 0.06 -2.76
N THR A 65 8.39 -0.94 -2.31
CA THR A 65 9.34 -0.78 -1.22
C THR A 65 10.40 0.27 -1.58
N LYS A 66 10.91 0.24 -2.80
CA LYS A 66 11.90 1.23 -3.24
C LYS A 66 11.34 2.64 -3.24
N ILE A 67 10.06 2.78 -3.61
CA ILE A 67 9.40 4.08 -3.61
C ILE A 67 9.21 4.57 -2.17
N MET A 68 8.81 3.67 -1.27
CA MET A 68 8.54 4.00 0.13
C MET A 68 9.81 4.21 0.94
N PHE A 69 10.93 3.75 0.45
CA PHE A 69 12.20 3.79 1.18
C PHE A 69 13.22 4.58 0.36
N PRO A 70 13.08 5.90 0.29
CA PRO A 70 13.93 6.76 -0.51
C PRO A 70 15.34 6.92 0.03
#